data_a257e47cbba324998998c17fab6aa01a
#
_entry.id   a257e47cbba324998998c17fab6aa01a
#
_cell.length_a   1.000
_cell.length_b   1.000
_cell.length_c   1.000
_cell.angle_alpha   90.00
_cell.angle_beta   90.00
_cell.angle_gamma   90.00
#
_symmetry.space_group_name_H-M   'P 1'
#
loop_
_entity.id
_entity.type
_entity.pdbx_description
1 polymer ?
#
loop_
_entity_poly.entity_id
_entity_poly.type
_entity_poly.pdbx_seq_one_letter_code
_entity_poly.pdbx_strand_id
1 'polypeptide(L)'
;LGLGSIAILFTLFLWARTWGWAPQSSGPRGVRAGVWGSITGFTSTIAHAGGPPVTMYLLDEKLSKTTYQASTVPLFWWINLVKLIPYGMVGAIDTSSLMISVKLIPAAIVGVLLGVWLHKRAPEKQFFQAMVVFLFIIGCKLIWDGLTGLQG
;
A
#
# COMPACT_ATOMS: atom_id res chain seq x y z
N LEU A 1 -3.01 -15.51 7.15
CA LEU A 1 -4.35 -15.08 7.58
C LEU A 1 -4.40 -13.63 8.03
N GLY A 2 -3.54 -13.18 8.95
CA GLY A 2 -3.61 -11.83 9.53
C GLY A 2 -3.57 -10.68 8.51
N LEU A 3 -2.69 -10.76 7.51
CA LEU A 3 -2.55 -9.72 6.47
C LEU A 3 -3.78 -9.62 5.57
N GLY A 4 -4.32 -10.77 5.17
CA GLY A 4 -5.53 -10.82 4.35
C GLY A 4 -6.74 -10.25 5.07
N SER A 5 -6.90 -10.59 6.36
CA SER A 5 -7.97 -10.05 7.20
C SER A 5 -7.87 -8.52 7.34
N ILE A 6 -6.66 -7.99 7.57
CA ILE A 6 -6.42 -6.55 7.62
C ILE A 6 -6.79 -5.87 6.30
N ALA A 7 -6.38 -6.45 5.16
CA ALA A 7 -6.70 -5.89 3.84
C ALA A 7 -8.19 -5.88 3.55
N ILE A 8 -8.92 -6.93 3.92
CA ILE A 8 -10.39 -6.99 3.73
C ILE A 8 -11.11 -6.03 4.67
N LEU A 9 -10.79 -6.04 5.97
CA LEU A 9 -11.38 -5.08 6.93
C LEU A 9 -11.16 -3.64 6.48
N PHE A 10 -9.97 -3.36 5.97
CA PHE A 10 -9.66 -2.05 5.43
C PHE A 10 -10.50 -1.72 4.19
N THR A 11 -10.68 -2.66 3.26
CA THR A 11 -11.50 -2.43 2.06
C THR A 11 -12.97 -2.23 2.42
N LEU A 12 -13.50 -3.01 3.36
CA LEU A 12 -14.86 -2.85 3.88
C LEU A 12 -15.04 -1.49 4.57
N PHE A 13 -14.03 -1.06 5.33
CA PHE A 13 -14.01 0.27 5.94
C PHE A 13 -14.03 1.39 4.87
N LEU A 14 -13.23 1.26 3.79
CA LEU A 14 -13.25 2.22 2.69
C LEU A 14 -14.62 2.25 2.00
N TRP A 15 -15.26 1.10 1.79
CA TRP A 15 -16.61 1.05 1.20
C TRP A 15 -17.65 1.67 2.13
N ALA A 16 -17.66 1.32 3.41
CA ALA A 16 -18.54 1.94 4.41
C ALA A 16 -18.38 3.46 4.41
N ARG A 17 -17.16 3.93 4.21
CA ARG A 17 -16.84 5.35 4.14
C ARG A 17 -17.34 6.03 2.86
N THR A 18 -17.26 5.37 1.70
CA THR A 18 -17.84 5.91 0.45
C THR A 18 -19.37 6.05 0.54
N TRP A 19 -20.01 5.27 1.41
CA TRP A 19 -21.44 5.33 1.70
C TRP A 19 -21.80 6.26 2.87
N GLY A 20 -20.81 6.96 3.43
CA GLY A 20 -21.02 7.93 4.51
C GLY A 20 -21.20 7.32 5.90
N TRP A 21 -20.97 6.03 6.08
CA TRP A 21 -21.18 5.29 7.33
C TRP A 21 -19.99 5.34 8.29
N ALA A 22 -18.81 5.74 7.81
CA ALA A 22 -17.64 5.81 8.66
C ALA A 22 -17.25 7.27 8.94
N PRO A 23 -16.94 7.62 10.19
CA PRO A 23 -16.57 8.98 10.58
C PRO A 23 -15.25 9.40 9.93
N GLN A 24 -15.17 10.66 9.54
CA GLN A 24 -13.89 11.27 9.15
C GLN A 24 -13.04 11.42 10.40
N SER A 25 -11.75 11.10 10.31
CA SER A 25 -10.87 11.26 11.45
C SER A 25 -10.72 12.74 11.82
N SER A 26 -11.10 13.08 13.05
CA SER A 26 -10.98 14.41 13.63
C SER A 26 -9.66 14.57 14.37
N GLY A 27 -9.04 15.75 14.32
CA GLY A 27 -7.82 16.08 15.04
C GLY A 27 -6.80 16.89 14.23
N PRO A 28 -5.78 17.45 14.89
CA PRO A 28 -4.72 18.22 14.23
C PRO A 28 -3.99 17.38 13.17
N ARG A 29 -3.78 17.96 11.99
CA ARG A 29 -3.12 17.27 10.85
C ARG A 29 -1.79 16.62 11.22
N GLY A 30 -0.95 17.32 12.00
CA GLY A 30 0.36 16.82 12.40
C GLY A 30 0.29 15.56 13.26
N VAL A 31 -0.64 15.51 14.22
CA VAL A 31 -0.85 14.33 15.07
C VAL A 31 -1.35 13.15 14.23
N ARG A 32 -2.31 13.38 13.35
CA ARG A 32 -2.83 12.36 12.43
C ARG A 32 -1.74 11.81 11.52
N ALA A 33 -0.94 12.72 10.92
CA ALA A 33 0.19 12.33 10.08
C ALA A 33 1.22 11.49 10.84
N GLY A 34 1.53 11.86 12.09
CA GLY A 34 2.45 11.10 12.94
C GLY A 34 1.92 9.70 13.26
N VAL A 35 0.66 9.58 13.70
CA VAL A 35 0.04 8.29 14.02
C VAL A 35 -0.04 7.38 12.79
N TRP A 36 -0.62 7.87 11.69
CA TRP A 36 -0.75 7.08 10.47
C TRP A 36 0.60 6.76 9.82
N GLY A 37 1.55 7.68 9.89
CA GLY A 37 2.92 7.47 9.43
C GLY A 37 3.64 6.37 10.22
N SER A 38 3.51 6.36 11.55
CA SER A 38 4.08 5.32 12.41
C SER A 38 3.47 3.94 12.12
N ILE A 39 2.13 3.86 12.03
CA ILE A 39 1.42 2.63 11.64
C ILE A 39 1.88 2.15 10.27
N THR A 40 1.99 3.06 9.30
CA THR A 40 2.48 2.76 7.94
C THR A 40 3.89 2.20 7.95
N GLY A 41 4.81 2.84 8.65
CA GLY A 41 6.20 2.39 8.76
C GLY A 41 6.30 1.00 9.38
N PHE A 42 5.60 0.78 10.49
CA PHE A 42 5.57 -0.48 11.20
C PHE A 42 4.97 -1.62 10.35
N THR A 43 3.76 -1.43 9.82
CA THR A 43 3.08 -2.43 8.98
C THR A 43 3.82 -2.69 7.67
N SER A 44 4.45 -1.65 7.11
CA SER A 44 5.27 -1.78 5.92
C SER A 44 6.54 -2.61 6.18
N THR A 45 7.17 -2.48 7.34
CA THR A 45 8.41 -3.20 7.67
C THR A 45 8.14 -4.67 7.96
N ILE A 46 7.10 -4.98 8.73
CA ILE A 46 6.80 -6.37 9.16
C ILE A 46 6.10 -7.15 8.06
N ALA A 47 5.17 -6.52 7.35
CA ALA A 47 4.21 -7.22 6.53
C ALA A 47 4.10 -6.70 5.09
N HIS A 48 4.96 -5.78 4.66
CA HIS A 48 4.84 -5.04 3.41
C HIS A 48 3.45 -4.39 3.17
N ALA A 49 2.70 -4.15 4.24
CA ALA A 49 1.31 -3.69 4.23
C ALA A 49 1.18 -2.20 4.62
N GLY A 50 2.10 -1.34 4.20
CA GLY A 50 2.03 0.10 4.46
C GLY A 50 0.99 0.85 3.62
N GLY A 51 0.53 0.27 2.52
CA GLY A 51 -0.45 0.89 1.62
C GLY A 51 -1.77 1.27 2.30
N PRO A 52 -2.46 0.35 2.98
CA PRO A 52 -3.72 0.63 3.66
C PRO A 52 -3.68 1.84 4.60
N PRO A 53 -2.78 1.93 5.59
CA PRO A 53 -2.74 3.07 6.51
C PRO A 53 -2.49 4.43 5.82
N VAL A 54 -1.58 4.47 4.85
CA VAL A 54 -1.34 5.70 4.06
C VAL A 54 -2.58 6.11 3.29
N THR A 55 -3.25 5.14 2.66
CA THR A 55 -4.47 5.40 1.90
C THR A 55 -5.57 5.96 2.81
N MET A 56 -5.73 5.43 4.02
CA MET A 56 -6.69 5.96 5.00
C MET A 56 -6.42 7.43 5.31
N TYR A 57 -5.19 7.77 5.62
CA TYR A 57 -4.81 9.14 5.93
C TYR A 57 -5.02 10.09 4.74
N LEU A 58 -4.53 9.71 3.56
CA LEU A 58 -4.56 10.60 2.39
C LEU A 58 -5.96 10.73 1.77
N LEU A 59 -6.85 9.73 1.91
CA LEU A 59 -8.24 9.87 1.49
C LEU A 59 -9.00 10.88 2.36
N ASP A 60 -8.65 11.04 3.65
CA ASP A 60 -9.20 12.07 4.52
C ASP A 60 -8.87 13.48 4.06
N GLU A 61 -7.69 13.64 3.47
CA GLU A 61 -7.22 14.92 2.99
C GLU A 61 -7.88 15.36 1.65
N LYS A 62 -8.72 14.51 1.04
CA LYS A 62 -9.45 14.79 -0.22
C LYS A 62 -8.54 15.29 -1.35
N LEU A 63 -7.36 14.69 -1.47
CA LEU A 63 -6.36 15.08 -2.46
C LEU A 63 -6.77 14.66 -3.87
N SER A 64 -6.33 15.44 -4.88
CA SER A 64 -6.41 15.00 -6.27
C SER A 64 -5.54 13.74 -6.48
N LYS A 65 -5.83 12.93 -7.50
CA LYS A 65 -5.05 11.72 -7.82
C LYS A 65 -3.56 12.02 -8.00
N THR A 66 -3.23 13.17 -8.59
CA THR A 66 -1.84 13.59 -8.82
C THR A 66 -1.15 13.93 -7.51
N THR A 67 -1.79 14.70 -6.63
CA THR A 67 -1.25 15.04 -5.31
C THR A 67 -1.14 13.80 -4.42
N TYR A 68 -2.11 12.88 -4.50
CA TYR A 68 -2.06 11.60 -3.82
C TYR A 68 -0.81 10.80 -4.23
N GLN A 69 -0.54 10.65 -5.53
CA GLN A 69 0.66 9.95 -6.01
C GLN A 69 1.95 10.69 -5.69
N ALA A 70 1.97 12.02 -5.83
CA ALA A 70 3.12 12.84 -5.48
C ALA A 70 3.47 12.73 -3.98
N SER A 71 2.51 12.41 -3.14
CA SER A 71 2.73 12.18 -1.70
C SER A 71 3.15 10.74 -1.40
N THR A 72 2.51 9.75 -2.04
CA THR A 72 2.76 8.34 -1.75
C THR A 72 4.08 7.84 -2.31
N VAL A 73 4.46 8.25 -3.51
CA VAL A 73 5.69 7.77 -4.17
C VAL A 73 6.95 8.11 -3.37
N PRO A 74 7.21 9.37 -2.97
CA PRO A 74 8.37 9.70 -2.15
C PRO A 74 8.33 9.04 -0.76
N LEU A 75 7.13 8.94 -0.17
CA LEU A 75 6.95 8.29 1.14
C LEU A 75 7.37 6.81 1.08
N PHE A 76 6.89 6.06 0.11
CA PHE A 76 7.25 4.65 -0.04
C PHE A 76 8.69 4.46 -0.50
N TRP A 77 9.23 5.36 -1.31
CA TRP A 77 10.65 5.36 -1.64
C TRP A 77 11.50 5.48 -0.37
N TRP A 78 11.19 6.44 0.50
CA TRP A 78 11.88 6.65 1.77
C TRP A 78 11.74 5.46 2.72
N ILE A 79 10.52 4.93 2.91
CA ILE A 79 10.26 3.77 3.74
C ILE A 79 11.08 2.56 3.24
N ASN A 80 11.12 2.32 1.93
CA ASN A 80 11.86 1.20 1.37
C ASN A 80 13.37 1.39 1.51
N LEU A 81 13.88 2.61 1.41
CA LEU A 81 15.29 2.92 1.65
C LEU A 81 15.68 2.60 3.10
N VAL A 82 14.88 3.07 4.06
CA VAL A 82 15.12 2.82 5.49
C VAL A 82 15.06 1.32 5.84
N LYS A 83 14.20 0.55 5.18
CA LYS A 83 14.11 -0.91 5.37
C LYS A 83 15.37 -1.67 4.97
N LEU A 84 16.20 -1.14 4.08
CA LEU A 84 17.45 -1.81 3.70
C LEU A 84 18.35 -2.04 4.92
N ILE A 85 18.28 -1.17 5.94
CA ILE A 85 19.09 -1.32 7.16
C ILE A 85 18.72 -2.61 7.92
N PRO A 86 17.47 -2.80 8.40
CA PRO A 86 17.11 -4.01 9.12
C PRO A 86 17.21 -5.26 8.25
N TYR A 87 16.92 -5.19 6.96
CA TYR A 87 17.03 -6.34 6.05
C TYR A 87 18.47 -6.76 5.82
N GLY A 88 19.40 -5.80 5.75
CA GLY A 88 20.84 -6.09 5.74
C GLY A 88 21.32 -6.75 7.04
N MET A 89 20.81 -6.28 8.19
CA MET A 89 21.20 -6.83 9.50
C MET A 89 20.73 -8.28 9.71
N VAL A 90 19.57 -8.67 9.18
CA VAL A 90 19.06 -10.05 9.26
C VAL A 90 19.53 -10.94 8.11
N GLY A 91 20.44 -10.46 7.23
CA GLY A 91 20.97 -11.23 6.12
C GLY A 91 19.96 -11.54 5.00
N ALA A 92 18.85 -10.79 4.93
CA ALA A 92 17.84 -10.98 3.89
C ALA A 92 18.28 -10.46 2.51
N ILE A 93 19.36 -9.69 2.47
CA ILE A 93 19.97 -9.19 1.23
C ILE A 93 21.16 -10.10 0.89
N ASP A 94 20.91 -11.10 0.08
CA ASP A 94 21.92 -12.02 -0.44
C ASP A 94 22.11 -11.87 -1.95
N THR A 95 23.11 -12.54 -2.50
CA THR A 95 23.43 -12.49 -3.92
C THR A 95 22.28 -13.02 -4.78
N SER A 96 21.53 -14.02 -4.31
CA SER A 96 20.39 -14.59 -5.01
C SER A 96 19.26 -13.58 -5.13
N SER A 97 18.95 -12.89 -4.04
CA SER A 97 17.92 -11.84 -3.99
C SER A 97 18.27 -10.67 -4.91
N LEU A 98 19.56 -10.27 -4.93
CA LEU A 98 20.05 -9.22 -5.83
C LEU A 98 19.96 -9.63 -7.30
N MET A 99 20.32 -10.87 -7.64
CA MET A 99 20.23 -11.36 -9.01
C MET A 99 18.78 -11.44 -9.51
N ILE A 100 17.83 -11.86 -8.67
CA ILE A 100 16.40 -11.84 -8.97
C ILE A 100 15.92 -10.40 -9.18
N SER A 101 16.33 -9.48 -8.32
CA SER A 101 15.98 -8.06 -8.43
C SER A 101 16.44 -7.46 -9.75
N VAL A 102 17.67 -7.75 -10.18
CA VAL A 102 18.19 -7.28 -11.48
C VAL A 102 17.37 -7.83 -12.65
N LYS A 103 16.98 -9.10 -12.61
CA LYS A 103 16.13 -9.71 -13.65
C LYS A 103 14.72 -9.07 -13.73
N LEU A 104 14.24 -8.50 -12.64
CA LEU A 104 12.94 -7.84 -12.58
C LEU A 104 12.97 -6.37 -13.04
N ILE A 105 14.14 -5.76 -13.21
CA ILE A 105 14.27 -4.35 -13.64
C ILE A 105 13.47 -4.06 -14.93
N PRO A 106 13.57 -4.86 -16.01
CA PRO A 106 12.83 -4.59 -17.23
C PRO A 106 11.31 -4.59 -17.01
N ALA A 107 10.81 -5.55 -16.22
CA ALA A 107 9.39 -5.63 -15.88
C ALA A 107 8.95 -4.42 -15.03
N ALA A 108 9.78 -3.96 -14.11
CA ALA A 108 9.52 -2.78 -13.31
C ALA A 108 9.44 -1.51 -14.17
N ILE A 109 10.35 -1.33 -15.13
CA ILE A 109 10.33 -0.20 -16.06
C ILE A 109 9.02 -0.20 -16.87
N VAL A 110 8.63 -1.34 -17.44
CA VAL A 110 7.37 -1.46 -18.19
C VAL A 110 6.18 -1.15 -17.28
N GLY A 111 6.17 -1.67 -16.05
CA GLY A 111 5.12 -1.39 -15.06
C GLY A 111 5.00 0.09 -14.71
N VAL A 112 6.11 0.79 -14.52
CA VAL A 112 6.12 2.24 -14.27
C VAL A 112 5.56 3.02 -15.47
N LEU A 113 6.00 2.70 -16.69
CA LEU A 113 5.53 3.38 -17.91
C LEU A 113 4.03 3.17 -18.12
N LEU A 114 3.53 1.95 -17.93
CA LEU A 114 2.11 1.62 -17.98
C LEU A 114 1.33 2.34 -16.88
N GLY A 115 1.87 2.40 -15.67
CA GLY A 115 1.28 3.11 -14.54
C GLY A 115 1.14 4.61 -14.81
N VAL A 116 2.17 5.25 -15.32
CA VAL A 116 2.15 6.68 -15.72
C VAL A 116 1.16 6.93 -16.84
N TRP A 117 1.12 6.06 -17.86
CA TRP A 117 0.19 6.16 -18.96
C TRP A 117 -1.26 6.05 -18.49
N LEU A 118 -1.55 5.04 -17.67
CA LEU A 118 -2.89 4.81 -17.11
C LEU A 118 -3.31 5.96 -16.19
N HIS A 119 -2.39 6.44 -15.34
CA HIS A 119 -2.65 7.59 -14.47
C HIS A 119 -3.08 8.84 -15.26
N LYS A 120 -2.42 9.13 -16.39
CA LYS A 120 -2.78 10.27 -17.22
C LYS A 120 -4.15 10.11 -17.89
N ARG A 121 -4.57 8.89 -18.23
CA ARG A 121 -5.82 8.61 -18.92
C ARG A 121 -7.03 8.35 -18.02
N ALA A 122 -6.80 7.76 -16.84
CA ALA A 122 -7.89 7.38 -15.94
C ALA A 122 -8.53 8.63 -15.30
N PRO A 123 -9.86 8.78 -15.34
CA PRO A 123 -10.57 9.76 -14.52
C PRO A 123 -10.32 9.53 -13.02
N GLU A 124 -10.33 10.60 -12.23
CA GLU A 124 -10.01 10.54 -10.80
C GLU A 124 -10.87 9.53 -10.03
N LYS A 125 -12.17 9.52 -10.28
CA LYS A 125 -13.11 8.57 -9.67
C LYS A 125 -12.76 7.12 -9.98
N GLN A 126 -12.43 6.82 -11.25
CA GLN A 126 -12.08 5.46 -11.67
C GLN A 126 -10.73 5.02 -11.09
N PHE A 127 -9.78 5.95 -10.95
CA PHE A 127 -8.49 5.68 -10.32
C PHE A 127 -8.67 5.17 -8.88
N PHE A 128 -9.43 5.90 -8.04
CA PHE A 128 -9.67 5.50 -6.66
C PHE A 128 -10.53 4.24 -6.55
N GLN A 129 -11.53 4.06 -7.42
CA GLN A 129 -12.32 2.83 -7.46
C GLN A 129 -11.48 1.61 -7.82
N ALA A 130 -10.64 1.71 -8.84
CA ALA A 130 -9.73 0.63 -9.23
C ALA A 130 -8.80 0.25 -8.09
N MET A 131 -8.24 1.24 -7.38
CA MET A 131 -7.35 1.01 -6.24
C MET A 131 -8.06 0.21 -5.13
N VAL A 132 -9.30 0.55 -4.79
CA VAL A 132 -10.09 -0.16 -3.78
C VAL A 132 -10.42 -1.59 -4.23
N VAL A 133 -10.80 -1.79 -5.51
CA VAL A 133 -11.07 -3.11 -6.08
C VAL A 133 -9.83 -4.00 -6.06
N PHE A 134 -8.68 -3.49 -6.50
CA PHE A 134 -7.42 -4.24 -6.46
C PHE A 134 -7.03 -4.61 -5.03
N LEU A 135 -7.21 -3.70 -4.08
CA LEU A 135 -6.93 -3.99 -2.67
C LEU A 135 -7.83 -5.11 -2.14
N PHE A 136 -9.10 -5.14 -2.53
CA PHE A 136 -10.03 -6.21 -2.18
C PHE A 136 -9.59 -7.56 -2.75
N ILE A 137 -9.26 -7.59 -4.04
CA ILE A 137 -8.80 -8.82 -4.73
C ILE A 137 -7.53 -9.37 -4.05
N ILE A 138 -6.55 -8.50 -3.76
CA ILE A 138 -5.33 -8.87 -3.06
C ILE A 138 -5.64 -9.39 -1.65
N GLY A 139 -6.54 -8.75 -0.93
CA GLY A 139 -6.99 -9.18 0.39
C GLY A 139 -7.62 -10.58 0.37
N CYS A 140 -8.50 -10.86 -0.59
CA CYS A 140 -9.10 -12.17 -0.79
C CYS A 140 -8.04 -13.24 -1.10
N LYS A 141 -7.09 -12.90 -2.00
CA LYS A 141 -5.98 -13.82 -2.33
C LYS A 141 -5.13 -14.14 -1.12
N LEU A 142 -4.76 -13.15 -0.32
CA LEU A 142 -3.95 -13.35 0.90
C LEU A 142 -4.67 -14.20 1.95
N ILE A 143 -6.00 -14.11 2.05
CA ILE A 143 -6.78 -15.00 2.93
C ILE A 143 -6.77 -16.42 2.37
N TRP A 144 -7.01 -16.58 1.08
CA TRP A 144 -6.98 -17.88 0.43
C TRP A 144 -5.62 -18.56 0.61
N ASP A 145 -4.53 -17.87 0.30
CA ASP A 145 -3.17 -18.38 0.47
C ASP A 145 -2.89 -18.74 1.95
N GLY A 146 -3.38 -17.94 2.90
CA GLY A 146 -3.24 -18.20 4.33
C GLY A 146 -4.06 -19.39 4.83
N LEU A 147 -5.22 -19.66 4.21
CA LEU A 147 -6.05 -20.84 4.55
C LEU A 147 -5.47 -22.12 3.93
N THR A 148 -4.99 -22.06 2.69
CA THR A 148 -4.41 -23.22 1.99
C THR A 148 -3.01 -23.57 2.51
N GLY A 149 -2.20 -22.57 2.88
CA GLY A 149 -0.88 -22.78 3.47
C GLY A 149 -0.90 -23.33 4.91
N LEU A 150 -2.05 -23.36 5.58
CA LEU A 150 -2.23 -24.01 6.88
C LEU A 150 -2.55 -25.51 6.74
N GLN A 151 -2.73 -26.03 5.51
CA GLN A 151 -3.03 -27.44 5.24
C GLN A 151 -1.79 -28.23 4.75
N GLY A 152 -0.63 -27.61 4.67
CA GLY A 152 0.68 -28.19 4.40
C GLY A 152 1.64 -27.96 5.55
#